data_102f072fd9b05f4f64995009bdbf2143
#
_entry.id   102f072fd9b05f4f64995009bdbf2143
#
_cell.length_a   1.000
_cell.length_b   1.000
_cell.length_c   1.000
_cell.angle_alpha   90.00
_cell.angle_beta   90.00
_cell.angle_gamma   90.00
#
_symmetry.space_group_name_H-M   'P 1'
#
loop_
_entity.id
_entity.type
_entity.pdbx_description
1 polymer ?
#
loop_
_entity_poly.entity_id
_entity_poly.type
_entity_poly.pdbx_seq_one_letter_code
_entity_poly.pdbx_strand_id
1 'polypeptide(L)'
;MEQYKRILLEKFDTRQKVITELTNLEAILNLPKGTELYISDIHGEFAAFDYILRSCAGILNEKINDCFKESLTQEEKNILSALVSYPEVVLEEGSKKKEWYNARISQLLTLLNFVAAKYSRSKLRKALPQEYAYIIEELIYSDLALSDKKSYFDNILAYVIELREAAPFMLGLATSIRRLLIDHLHVVGDIFDRGAGSSQVMDELLHFHSLDIQWGNHDIIWMGAYFGSKACLLTVLRIAADRKSVV
;
A
#
# COMPACT_ATOMS: atom_id res chain seq x y z
N MET A 1 15.01 -8.18 -35.01
CA MET A 1 16.21 -8.43 -34.17
C MET A 1 17.31 -7.37 -34.38
N GLU A 2 17.56 -6.90 -35.60
CA GLU A 2 18.59 -5.88 -35.90
C GLU A 2 18.28 -4.49 -35.32
N GLN A 3 17.02 -4.04 -35.37
CA GLN A 3 16.57 -2.78 -34.78
C GLN A 3 16.74 -2.75 -33.25
N TYR A 4 16.46 -3.86 -32.54
CA TYR A 4 16.67 -3.99 -31.12
C TYR A 4 18.15 -3.89 -30.72
N LYS A 5 19.03 -4.58 -31.50
CA LYS A 5 20.48 -4.48 -31.29
C LYS A 5 20.99 -3.05 -31.46
N ARG A 6 20.48 -2.33 -32.45
CA ARG A 6 20.84 -0.93 -32.70
C ARG A 6 20.47 -0.03 -31.54
N ILE A 7 19.26 -0.17 -30.99
CA ILE A 7 18.82 0.57 -29.81
C ILE A 7 19.71 0.27 -28.59
N LEU A 8 20.08 -1.00 -28.38
CA LEU A 8 20.99 -1.38 -27.31
C LEU A 8 22.39 -0.77 -27.51
N LEU A 9 22.93 -0.77 -28.72
CA LEU A 9 24.23 -0.17 -29.00
C LEU A 9 24.23 1.35 -28.83
N GLU A 10 23.13 2.03 -29.17
CA GLU A 10 22.97 3.47 -28.92
C GLU A 10 22.89 3.78 -27.43
N LYS A 11 22.21 2.94 -26.63
CA LYS A 11 22.08 3.11 -25.19
C LYS A 11 23.34 2.73 -24.42
N PHE A 12 24.03 1.66 -24.86
CA PHE A 12 25.20 1.08 -24.21
C PHE A 12 26.40 1.10 -25.12
N ASP A 13 26.80 2.29 -25.57
CA ASP A 13 27.88 2.56 -26.53
C ASP A 13 29.29 2.29 -25.98
N THR A 14 29.43 2.14 -24.66
CA THR A 14 30.71 1.88 -24.00
C THR A 14 30.62 0.66 -23.05
N ARG A 15 31.76 -0.03 -22.93
CA ARG A 15 31.92 -1.13 -21.99
C ARG A 15 31.52 -0.72 -20.55
N GLN A 16 31.84 0.51 -20.15
CA GLN A 16 31.52 1.02 -18.82
C GLN A 16 30.02 1.13 -18.59
N LYS A 17 29.26 1.64 -19.57
CA LYS A 17 27.79 1.70 -19.48
C LYS A 17 27.17 0.32 -19.37
N VAL A 18 27.68 -0.67 -20.11
CA VAL A 18 27.23 -2.07 -20.01
C VAL A 18 27.50 -2.63 -18.61
N ILE A 19 28.73 -2.47 -18.09
CA ILE A 19 29.09 -2.96 -16.74
C ILE A 19 28.21 -2.30 -15.68
N THR A 20 28.02 -0.99 -15.75
CA THR A 20 27.17 -0.26 -14.79
C THR A 20 25.75 -0.80 -14.80
N GLU A 21 25.15 -1.01 -15.99
CA GLU A 21 23.79 -1.55 -16.08
C GLU A 21 23.69 -2.98 -15.56
N LEU A 22 24.66 -3.85 -15.93
CA LEU A 22 24.70 -5.21 -15.40
C LEU A 22 24.81 -5.24 -13.88
N THR A 23 25.66 -4.39 -13.30
CA THR A 23 25.80 -4.29 -11.85
C THR A 23 24.51 -3.80 -11.17
N ASN A 24 23.83 -2.82 -11.80
CA ASN A 24 22.54 -2.32 -11.30
C ASN A 24 21.45 -3.41 -11.36
N LEU A 25 21.37 -4.13 -12.48
CA LEU A 25 20.41 -5.23 -12.66
C LEU A 25 20.69 -6.37 -11.67
N GLU A 26 21.94 -6.75 -11.48
CA GLU A 26 22.32 -7.77 -10.50
C GLU A 26 21.94 -7.35 -9.08
N ALA A 27 22.18 -6.07 -8.72
CA ALA A 27 21.74 -5.53 -7.43
C ALA A 27 20.22 -5.60 -7.26
N ILE A 28 19.44 -5.27 -8.31
CA ILE A 28 17.98 -5.36 -8.30
C ILE A 28 17.50 -6.80 -8.16
N LEU A 29 18.11 -7.75 -8.88
CA LEU A 29 17.75 -9.17 -8.82
C LEU A 29 17.99 -9.79 -7.43
N ASN A 30 18.94 -9.27 -6.67
CA ASN A 30 19.28 -9.74 -5.33
C ASN A 30 18.49 -9.00 -4.23
N LEU A 31 17.63 -8.01 -4.56
CA LEU A 31 16.76 -7.40 -3.56
C LEU A 31 15.74 -8.43 -3.02
N PRO A 32 15.41 -8.37 -1.73
CA PRO A 32 14.30 -9.16 -1.18
C PRO A 32 13.03 -8.90 -1.97
N LYS A 33 12.27 -9.97 -2.24
CA LYS A 33 10.97 -9.84 -2.92
C LYS A 33 9.99 -9.05 -2.08
N GLY A 34 9.12 -8.29 -2.76
CA GLY A 34 7.96 -7.64 -2.17
C GLY A 34 6.98 -8.68 -1.60
N THR A 35 6.08 -8.22 -0.77
CA THR A 35 4.99 -9.07 -0.26
C THR A 35 3.86 -9.11 -1.29
N GLU A 36 3.48 -10.29 -1.72
CA GLU A 36 2.36 -10.53 -2.63
C GLU A 36 1.17 -11.04 -1.80
N LEU A 37 0.00 -10.43 -1.99
CA LEU A 37 -1.25 -10.86 -1.36
C LEU A 37 -2.14 -11.52 -2.40
N TYR A 38 -2.61 -12.73 -2.08
CA TYR A 38 -3.58 -13.47 -2.90
C TYR A 38 -4.94 -13.47 -2.21
N ILE A 39 -5.98 -13.09 -2.92
CA ILE A 39 -7.36 -13.08 -2.41
C ILE A 39 -8.32 -13.64 -3.46
N SER A 40 -9.27 -14.45 -3.02
CA SER A 40 -10.34 -15.03 -3.85
C SER A 40 -11.67 -14.92 -3.14
N ASP A 41 -12.75 -15.27 -3.85
CA ASP A 41 -14.11 -15.41 -3.29
C ASP A 41 -14.59 -14.14 -2.54
N ILE A 42 -14.30 -12.97 -3.08
CA ILE A 42 -14.67 -11.68 -2.49
C ILE A 42 -16.19 -11.50 -2.50
N HIS A 43 -16.84 -11.94 -3.58
CA HIS A 43 -18.30 -12.00 -3.72
C HIS A 43 -19.04 -10.73 -3.30
N GLY A 44 -18.47 -9.55 -3.56
CA GLY A 44 -19.10 -8.28 -3.22
C GLY A 44 -19.16 -7.96 -1.70
N GLU A 45 -18.46 -8.72 -0.87
CA GLU A 45 -18.36 -8.48 0.57
C GLU A 45 -17.34 -7.37 0.86
N PHE A 46 -17.70 -6.12 0.48
CA PHE A 46 -16.79 -4.98 0.52
C PHE A 46 -16.18 -4.72 1.89
N ALA A 47 -16.96 -4.80 2.97
CA ALA A 47 -16.45 -4.50 4.31
C ALA A 47 -15.35 -5.49 4.74
N ALA A 48 -15.49 -6.77 4.43
CA ALA A 48 -14.47 -7.78 4.71
C ALA A 48 -13.23 -7.58 3.83
N PHE A 49 -13.42 -7.27 2.56
CA PHE A 49 -12.36 -6.99 1.62
C PHE A 49 -11.55 -5.74 2.02
N ASP A 50 -12.21 -4.63 2.31
CA ASP A 50 -11.58 -3.38 2.77
C ASP A 50 -10.78 -3.60 4.06
N TYR A 51 -11.34 -4.35 5.01
CA TYR A 51 -10.63 -4.71 6.25
C TYR A 51 -9.33 -5.50 5.97
N ILE A 52 -9.38 -6.49 5.08
CA ILE A 52 -8.20 -7.28 4.71
C ILE A 52 -7.12 -6.39 4.08
N LEU A 53 -7.50 -5.51 3.15
CA LEU A 53 -6.56 -4.59 2.51
C LEU A 53 -5.97 -3.58 3.50
N ARG A 54 -6.80 -2.95 4.32
CA ARG A 54 -6.36 -1.93 5.30
C ARG A 54 -5.49 -2.50 6.41
N SER A 55 -5.78 -3.72 6.87
CA SER A 55 -4.95 -4.44 7.85
C SER A 55 -3.73 -5.14 7.22
N CYS A 56 -3.58 -5.04 5.89
CA CYS A 56 -2.58 -5.76 5.11
C CYS A 56 -2.59 -7.27 5.42
N ALA A 57 -3.80 -7.86 5.49
CA ALA A 57 -4.00 -9.27 5.84
C ALA A 57 -3.32 -9.69 7.17
N GLY A 58 -3.23 -8.78 8.13
CA GLY A 58 -2.59 -9.01 9.44
C GLY A 58 -1.09 -8.74 9.49
N ILE A 59 -0.41 -8.60 8.34
CA ILE A 59 1.04 -8.34 8.25
C ILE A 59 1.42 -7.05 8.98
N LEU A 60 0.53 -6.04 8.98
CA LEU A 60 0.78 -4.78 9.67
C LEU A 60 1.08 -4.97 11.15
N ASN A 61 0.27 -5.77 11.85
CA ASN A 61 0.47 -6.03 13.28
C ASN A 61 1.77 -6.80 13.56
N GLU A 62 2.12 -7.75 12.70
CA GLU A 62 3.38 -8.46 12.76
C GLU A 62 4.56 -7.49 12.64
N LYS A 63 4.54 -6.61 11.64
CA LYS A 63 5.61 -5.63 11.41
C LYS A 63 5.71 -4.57 12.51
N ILE A 64 4.60 -4.15 13.10
CA ILE A 64 4.61 -3.27 14.30
C ILE A 64 5.30 -3.99 15.46
N ASN A 65 4.96 -5.27 15.71
CA ASN A 65 5.58 -6.05 16.77
C ASN A 65 7.08 -6.25 16.56
N ASP A 66 7.48 -6.60 15.33
CA ASP A 66 8.90 -6.78 14.96
C ASP A 66 9.70 -5.48 15.13
N CYS A 67 9.12 -4.35 14.68
CA CYS A 67 9.76 -3.04 14.71
C CYS A 67 9.95 -2.51 16.14
N PHE A 68 8.90 -2.57 16.93
CA PHE A 68 8.88 -1.89 18.24
C PHE A 68 9.14 -2.82 19.43
N LYS A 69 8.96 -4.12 19.28
CA LYS A 69 9.21 -5.12 20.36
C LYS A 69 8.63 -4.65 21.70
N GLU A 70 9.50 -4.44 22.70
CA GLU A 70 9.14 -3.98 24.03
C GLU A 70 9.14 -2.44 24.19
N SER A 71 9.52 -1.69 23.15
CA SER A 71 9.62 -0.23 23.22
C SER A 71 8.26 0.48 23.21
N LEU A 72 7.20 -0.20 22.78
CA LEU A 72 5.83 0.27 22.84
C LEU A 72 4.96 -0.71 23.63
N THR A 73 4.04 -0.15 24.41
CA THR A 73 2.97 -0.91 25.06
C THR A 73 2.02 -1.52 24.02
N GLN A 74 1.26 -2.54 24.41
CA GLN A 74 0.26 -3.13 23.50
C GLN A 74 -0.81 -2.11 23.10
N GLU A 75 -1.20 -1.20 23.98
CA GLU A 75 -2.13 -0.13 23.67
C GLU A 75 -1.58 0.82 22.59
N GLU A 76 -0.33 1.23 22.72
CA GLU A 76 0.32 2.09 21.72
C GLU A 76 0.46 1.41 20.35
N LYS A 77 0.77 0.10 20.33
CA LYS A 77 0.78 -0.71 19.10
C LYS A 77 -0.60 -0.78 18.46
N ASN A 78 -1.65 -0.95 19.26
CA ASN A 78 -3.03 -0.97 18.77
C ASN A 78 -3.44 0.38 18.16
N ILE A 79 -3.08 1.50 18.82
CA ILE A 79 -3.31 2.84 18.29
C ILE A 79 -2.55 3.04 16.97
N LEU A 80 -1.29 2.62 16.90
CA LEU A 80 -0.48 2.71 15.68
C LEU A 80 -1.06 1.88 14.54
N SER A 81 -1.52 0.66 14.84
CA SER A 81 -2.20 -0.20 13.87
C SER A 81 -3.49 0.43 13.35
N ALA A 82 -4.32 0.97 14.24
CA ALA A 82 -5.53 1.69 13.87
C ALA A 82 -5.22 2.92 13.00
N LEU A 83 -4.17 3.67 13.36
CA LEU A 83 -3.74 4.85 12.61
C LEU A 83 -3.23 4.52 11.21
N VAL A 84 -2.59 3.38 11.00
CA VAL A 84 -2.16 2.93 9.67
C VAL A 84 -3.32 2.38 8.87
N SER A 85 -4.24 1.63 9.49
CA SER A 85 -5.38 0.99 8.82
C SER A 85 -6.51 1.98 8.49
N TYR A 86 -6.86 2.84 9.43
CA TYR A 86 -7.98 3.78 9.35
C TYR A 86 -7.57 5.19 9.81
N PRO A 87 -6.57 5.81 9.14
CA PRO A 87 -6.03 7.09 9.57
C PRO A 87 -7.09 8.19 9.63
N GLU A 88 -8.05 8.20 8.69
CA GLU A 88 -9.14 9.17 8.64
C GLU A 88 -9.96 9.15 9.94
N VAL A 89 -10.35 7.97 10.41
CA VAL A 89 -11.15 7.82 11.63
C VAL A 89 -10.37 8.27 12.87
N VAL A 90 -9.11 7.81 13.00
CA VAL A 90 -8.27 8.15 14.15
C VAL A 90 -7.94 9.65 14.21
N LEU A 91 -7.76 10.29 13.05
CA LEU A 91 -7.42 11.72 12.97
C LEU A 91 -8.64 12.63 13.18
N GLU A 92 -9.85 12.18 12.85
CA GLU A 92 -11.10 12.92 13.09
C GLU A 92 -11.53 12.88 14.57
N GLU A 93 -11.13 11.89 15.34
CA GLU A 93 -11.48 11.75 16.76
C GLU A 93 -10.85 12.84 17.64
N GLY A 94 -11.58 13.92 17.88
CA GLY A 94 -11.28 14.96 18.86
C GLY A 94 -10.03 15.79 18.56
N SER A 95 -9.80 16.83 19.39
CA SER A 95 -8.61 17.67 19.28
C SER A 95 -7.39 16.95 19.87
N LYS A 96 -6.39 16.68 19.06
CA LYS A 96 -5.13 16.06 19.50
C LYS A 96 -4.12 17.16 19.92
N LYS A 97 -3.35 16.88 20.98
CA LYS A 97 -2.25 17.77 21.42
C LYS A 97 -1.01 17.63 20.53
N LYS A 98 -0.16 18.64 20.53
CA LYS A 98 1.11 18.66 19.77
C LYS A 98 1.99 17.45 20.09
N GLU A 99 2.07 17.07 21.34
CA GLU A 99 2.87 15.92 21.81
C GLU A 99 2.38 14.61 21.20
N TRP A 100 1.06 14.44 21.03
CA TRP A 100 0.46 13.28 20.39
C TRP A 100 0.89 13.18 18.91
N TYR A 101 0.81 14.29 18.17
CA TYR A 101 1.24 14.33 16.78
C TYR A 101 2.72 13.99 16.64
N ASN A 102 3.59 14.59 17.47
CA ASN A 102 5.03 14.31 17.45
C ASN A 102 5.31 12.82 17.69
N ALA A 103 4.69 12.22 18.71
CA ALA A 103 4.89 10.81 19.03
C ALA A 103 4.42 9.90 17.87
N ARG A 104 3.22 10.15 17.32
CA ARG A 104 2.66 9.30 16.26
C ARG A 104 3.41 9.46 14.94
N ILE A 105 3.79 10.67 14.54
CA ILE A 105 4.60 10.87 13.32
C ILE A 105 5.95 10.17 13.47
N SER A 106 6.63 10.29 14.60
CA SER A 106 7.90 9.59 14.84
C SER A 106 7.74 8.07 14.77
N GLN A 107 6.67 7.51 15.31
CA GLN A 107 6.37 6.08 15.21
C GLN A 107 6.08 5.64 13.78
N LEU A 108 5.29 6.42 13.03
CA LEU A 108 5.01 6.14 11.62
C LEU A 108 6.28 6.20 10.76
N LEU A 109 7.17 7.18 10.98
CA LEU A 109 8.46 7.27 10.28
C LEU A 109 9.37 6.10 10.61
N THR A 110 9.43 5.68 11.87
CA THR A 110 10.19 4.50 12.31
C THR A 110 9.66 3.23 11.64
N LEU A 111 8.34 3.04 11.64
CA LEU A 111 7.71 1.88 10.99
C LEU A 111 7.93 1.91 9.47
N LEU A 112 7.79 3.08 8.84
CA LEU A 112 8.03 3.23 7.41
C LEU A 112 9.48 2.88 7.05
N ASN A 113 10.47 3.35 7.82
CA ASN A 113 11.87 3.01 7.63
C ASN A 113 12.10 1.50 7.77
N PHE A 114 11.51 0.88 8.79
CA PHE A 114 11.61 -0.57 9.02
C PHE A 114 11.02 -1.38 7.85
N VAL A 115 9.84 -1.02 7.38
CA VAL A 115 9.17 -1.69 6.25
C VAL A 115 9.91 -1.45 4.94
N ALA A 116 10.45 -0.23 4.75
CA ALA A 116 11.17 0.17 3.55
C ALA A 116 12.55 -0.49 3.40
N ALA A 117 13.14 -1.01 4.48
CA ALA A 117 14.50 -1.54 4.50
C ALA A 117 14.78 -2.65 3.45
N LYS A 118 13.76 -3.40 3.04
CA LYS A 118 13.87 -4.43 2.00
C LYS A 118 13.79 -3.90 0.56
N TYR A 119 13.46 -2.63 0.37
CA TYR A 119 13.24 -2.04 -0.94
C TYR A 119 14.38 -1.12 -1.37
N SER A 120 14.50 -0.89 -2.67
CA SER A 120 15.39 0.14 -3.19
C SER A 120 14.85 1.55 -2.87
N ARG A 121 15.75 2.54 -2.79
CA ARG A 121 15.34 3.95 -2.63
C ARG A 121 14.36 4.42 -3.70
N SER A 122 14.56 3.96 -4.95
CA SER A 122 13.65 4.28 -6.06
C SER A 122 12.24 3.72 -5.84
N LYS A 123 12.13 2.51 -5.28
CA LYS A 123 10.83 1.90 -4.96
C LYS A 123 10.14 2.65 -3.82
N LEU A 124 10.90 2.96 -2.76
CA LEU A 124 10.39 3.77 -1.65
C LEU A 124 9.86 5.12 -2.16
N ARG A 125 10.65 5.88 -2.92
CA ARG A 125 10.26 7.19 -3.46
C ARG A 125 8.94 7.14 -4.25
N LYS A 126 8.72 6.07 -5.02
CA LYS A 126 7.46 5.87 -5.77
C LYS A 126 6.26 5.55 -4.88
N ALA A 127 6.50 5.06 -3.67
CA ALA A 127 5.45 4.76 -2.70
C ALA A 127 5.06 5.98 -1.85
N LEU A 128 5.92 6.99 -1.77
CA LEU A 128 5.68 8.21 -1.00
C LEU A 128 4.72 9.18 -1.70
N PRO A 129 3.93 9.97 -0.94
CA PRO A 129 3.15 11.07 -1.51
C PRO A 129 4.09 12.14 -2.08
N GLN A 130 3.80 12.62 -3.28
CA GLN A 130 4.70 13.53 -4.01
C GLN A 130 5.00 14.81 -3.24
N GLU A 131 4.00 15.34 -2.54
CA GLU A 131 4.07 16.60 -1.78
C GLU A 131 5.07 16.50 -0.61
N TYR A 132 5.19 15.33 0.00
CA TYR A 132 6.01 15.12 1.20
C TYR A 132 7.23 14.22 0.95
N ALA A 133 7.43 13.72 -0.27
CA ALA A 133 8.45 12.71 -0.56
C ALA A 133 9.85 13.13 -0.12
N TYR A 134 10.23 14.38 -0.43
CA TYR A 134 11.53 14.92 -0.04
C TYR A 134 11.73 14.94 1.49
N ILE A 135 10.76 15.49 2.21
CA ILE A 135 10.83 15.61 3.67
C ILE A 135 10.81 14.24 4.34
N ILE A 136 9.97 13.32 3.85
CA ILE A 136 9.91 11.96 4.40
C ILE A 136 11.26 11.25 4.19
N GLU A 137 11.86 11.35 3.01
CA GLU A 137 13.19 10.77 2.75
C GLU A 137 14.25 11.35 3.69
N GLU A 138 14.29 12.67 3.87
CA GLU A 138 15.21 13.33 4.80
C GLU A 138 15.03 12.82 6.25
N LEU A 139 13.79 12.70 6.70
CA LEU A 139 13.47 12.24 8.05
C LEU A 139 13.81 10.77 8.27
N ILE A 140 13.55 9.90 7.29
CA ILE A 140 13.83 8.46 7.37
C ILE A 140 15.35 8.19 7.43
N TYR A 141 16.14 8.94 6.65
CA TYR A 141 17.60 8.73 6.57
C TYR A 141 18.40 9.59 7.54
N SER A 142 17.72 10.37 8.40
CA SER A 142 18.40 11.14 9.45
C SER A 142 18.96 10.23 10.54
N ASP A 143 20.25 10.34 10.80
CA ASP A 143 20.87 9.69 11.95
C ASP A 143 20.55 10.48 13.22
N LEU A 144 19.56 10.02 13.97
CA LEU A 144 19.11 10.66 15.21
C LEU A 144 20.10 10.53 16.37
N ALA A 145 21.18 9.76 16.21
CA ALA A 145 22.28 9.70 17.19
C ALA A 145 23.10 10.98 17.20
N LEU A 146 23.09 11.76 16.10
CA LEU A 146 23.75 13.05 16.00
C LEU A 146 22.83 14.15 16.55
N SER A 147 23.30 14.91 17.56
CA SER A 147 22.53 15.98 18.22
C SER A 147 21.93 16.99 17.25
N ASP A 148 22.70 17.41 16.26
CA ASP A 148 22.27 18.39 15.26
C ASP A 148 21.18 17.84 14.33
N LYS A 149 21.27 16.58 13.97
CA LYS A 149 20.25 15.89 13.17
C LYS A 149 18.96 15.68 13.97
N LYS A 150 19.06 15.42 15.27
CA LYS A 150 17.89 15.34 16.14
C LYS A 150 17.16 16.68 16.22
N SER A 151 17.89 17.77 16.44
CA SER A 151 17.31 19.14 16.47
C SER A 151 16.66 19.49 15.13
N TYR A 152 17.29 19.14 14.02
CA TYR A 152 16.75 19.31 12.68
C TYR A 152 15.42 18.53 12.49
N PHE A 153 15.39 17.28 12.90
CA PHE A 153 14.20 16.43 12.85
C PHE A 153 13.05 17.03 13.67
N ASP A 154 13.32 17.41 14.92
CA ASP A 154 12.33 17.98 15.83
C ASP A 154 11.77 19.31 15.28
N ASN A 155 12.61 20.16 14.67
CA ASN A 155 12.19 21.42 14.05
C ASN A 155 11.28 21.21 12.84
N ILE A 156 11.57 20.21 11.98
CA ILE A 156 10.70 19.89 10.85
C ILE A 156 9.32 19.42 11.35
N LEU A 157 9.28 18.51 12.31
CA LEU A 157 8.01 18.03 12.85
C LEU A 157 7.21 19.16 13.51
N ALA A 158 7.90 20.04 14.28
CA ALA A 158 7.26 21.20 14.88
C ALA A 158 6.62 22.10 13.82
N TYR A 159 7.31 22.33 12.69
CA TYR A 159 6.84 23.16 11.60
C TYR A 159 5.66 22.53 10.85
N VAL A 160 5.70 21.23 10.57
CA VAL A 160 4.56 20.50 9.98
C VAL A 160 3.30 20.62 10.86
N ILE A 161 3.45 20.54 12.18
CA ILE A 161 2.33 20.69 13.12
C ILE A 161 1.83 22.14 13.17
N GLU A 162 2.74 23.12 13.19
CA GLU A 162 2.41 24.54 13.20
C GLU A 162 1.63 24.96 11.95
N LEU A 163 1.99 24.44 10.80
CA LEU A 163 1.28 24.66 9.53
C LEU A 163 -0.06 23.91 9.44
N ARG A 164 -0.42 23.12 10.45
CA ARG A 164 -1.63 22.25 10.48
C ARG A 164 -1.62 21.15 9.43
N GLU A 165 -0.43 20.77 8.94
CA GLU A 165 -0.22 19.71 7.94
C GLU A 165 0.00 18.32 8.58
N ALA A 166 -0.09 18.20 9.90
CA ALA A 166 0.18 16.94 10.60
C ALA A 166 -0.77 15.80 10.17
N ALA A 167 -2.07 16.08 10.00
CA ALA A 167 -3.05 15.07 9.60
C ALA A 167 -2.83 14.60 8.14
N PRO A 168 -2.73 15.47 7.11
CA PRO A 168 -2.38 15.07 5.76
C PRO A 168 -1.03 14.32 5.68
N PHE A 169 -0.02 14.78 6.43
CA PHE A 169 1.29 14.13 6.49
C PHE A 169 1.20 12.70 7.05
N MET A 170 0.46 12.49 8.15
CA MET A 170 0.25 11.17 8.74
C MET A 170 -0.56 10.26 7.82
N LEU A 171 -1.57 10.78 7.13
CA LEU A 171 -2.33 10.05 6.11
C LEU A 171 -1.40 9.55 4.99
N GLY A 172 -0.51 10.41 4.52
CA GLY A 172 0.50 10.06 3.51
C GLY A 172 1.46 8.97 4.00
N LEU A 173 1.94 9.05 5.25
CA LEU A 173 2.78 8.02 5.85
C LEU A 173 2.05 6.69 5.98
N ALA A 174 0.81 6.68 6.48
CA ALA A 174 -0.01 5.48 6.63
C ALA A 174 -0.25 4.79 5.27
N THR A 175 -0.58 5.57 4.24
CA THR A 175 -0.77 5.07 2.88
C THR A 175 0.51 4.48 2.31
N SER A 176 1.66 5.13 2.53
CA SER A 176 2.97 4.64 2.08
C SER A 176 3.35 3.33 2.77
N ILE A 177 3.08 3.20 4.07
CA ILE A 177 3.32 1.98 4.82
C ILE A 177 2.48 0.83 4.25
N ARG A 178 1.17 1.03 4.06
CA ARG A 178 0.29 -0.01 3.48
C ARG A 178 0.75 -0.42 2.08
N ARG A 179 1.12 0.55 1.25
CA ARG A 179 1.62 0.32 -0.12
C ARG A 179 2.91 -0.49 -0.16
N LEU A 180 3.79 -0.36 0.84
CA LEU A 180 5.02 -1.15 0.95
C LEU A 180 4.79 -2.50 1.64
N LEU A 181 3.75 -2.63 2.46
CA LEU A 181 3.38 -3.91 3.10
C LEU A 181 2.76 -4.89 2.13
N ILE A 182 1.93 -4.42 1.19
CA ILE A 182 1.42 -5.23 0.07
C ILE A 182 1.97 -4.63 -1.21
N ASP A 183 3.00 -5.23 -1.77
CA ASP A 183 3.65 -4.77 -3.00
C ASP A 183 2.84 -5.08 -4.24
N HIS A 184 2.18 -6.23 -4.26
CA HIS A 184 1.33 -6.68 -5.35
C HIS A 184 0.11 -7.45 -4.83
N LEU A 185 -1.05 -7.21 -5.43
CA LEU A 185 -2.29 -7.89 -5.12
C LEU A 185 -2.70 -8.78 -6.29
N HIS A 186 -2.93 -10.08 -5.99
CA HIS A 186 -3.48 -11.05 -6.93
C HIS A 186 -4.92 -11.36 -6.53
N VAL A 187 -5.89 -10.99 -7.36
CA VAL A 187 -7.27 -11.39 -7.20
C VAL A 187 -7.52 -12.65 -8.02
N VAL A 188 -7.86 -13.73 -7.36
CA VAL A 188 -7.99 -15.07 -7.95
C VAL A 188 -9.46 -15.43 -8.18
N GLY A 189 -10.24 -14.46 -8.67
CA GLY A 189 -11.61 -14.64 -9.12
C GLY A 189 -12.69 -14.49 -8.04
N ASP A 190 -13.91 -14.60 -8.51
CA ASP A 190 -15.17 -14.53 -7.77
C ASP A 190 -15.35 -13.20 -7.00
N ILE A 191 -15.22 -12.09 -7.73
CA ILE A 191 -15.45 -10.74 -7.23
C ILE A 191 -16.94 -10.47 -7.04
N PHE A 192 -17.77 -10.98 -7.97
CA PHE A 192 -19.21 -10.73 -8.04
C PHE A 192 -20.06 -11.81 -7.38
N ASP A 193 -21.36 -11.49 -7.21
CA ASP A 193 -22.48 -12.41 -7.10
C ASP A 193 -23.02 -12.75 -5.69
N ARG A 194 -22.62 -12.10 -4.58
CA ARG A 194 -23.28 -12.36 -3.28
C ARG A 194 -23.62 -11.08 -2.54
N GLY A 195 -22.60 -10.32 -2.17
CA GLY A 195 -22.76 -9.04 -1.50
C GLY A 195 -23.10 -7.92 -2.47
N ALA A 196 -23.67 -6.84 -1.95
CA ALA A 196 -24.05 -5.66 -2.72
C ALA A 196 -22.87 -4.73 -3.07
N GLY A 197 -21.68 -4.99 -2.53
CA GLY A 197 -20.52 -4.10 -2.61
C GLY A 197 -19.55 -4.36 -3.76
N SER A 198 -19.95 -5.11 -4.80
CA SER A 198 -19.04 -5.46 -5.91
C SER A 198 -18.48 -4.24 -6.65
N SER A 199 -19.27 -3.17 -6.83
CA SER A 199 -18.79 -1.93 -7.44
C SER A 199 -17.74 -1.25 -6.57
N GLN A 200 -17.94 -1.20 -5.26
CA GLN A 200 -16.97 -0.63 -4.31
C GLN A 200 -15.67 -1.46 -4.29
N VAL A 201 -15.77 -2.80 -4.36
CA VAL A 201 -14.60 -3.67 -4.51
C VAL A 201 -13.84 -3.34 -5.80
N MET A 202 -14.53 -3.19 -6.92
CA MET A 202 -13.90 -2.83 -8.20
C MET A 202 -13.25 -1.45 -8.16
N ASP A 203 -13.89 -0.47 -7.52
CA ASP A 203 -13.32 0.87 -7.37
C ASP A 203 -12.01 0.83 -6.57
N GLU A 204 -11.94 0.10 -5.46
CA GLU A 204 -10.71 -0.10 -4.69
C GLU A 204 -9.64 -0.83 -5.51
N LEU A 205 -10.01 -1.89 -6.24
CA LEU A 205 -9.09 -2.62 -7.09
C LEU A 205 -8.49 -1.74 -8.20
N LEU A 206 -9.31 -0.92 -8.86
CA LEU A 206 -8.86 -0.01 -9.92
C LEU A 206 -7.86 1.06 -9.43
N HIS A 207 -7.93 1.43 -8.15
CA HIS A 207 -7.00 2.39 -7.53
C HIS A 207 -5.79 1.71 -6.86
N PHE A 208 -5.78 0.38 -6.79
CA PHE A 208 -4.66 -0.33 -6.18
C PHE A 208 -3.38 -0.19 -7.02
N HIS A 209 -2.25 0.06 -6.37
CA HIS A 209 -1.00 0.47 -7.04
C HIS A 209 -0.32 -0.61 -7.89
N SER A 210 -0.61 -1.89 -7.66
CA SER A 210 -0.04 -3.02 -8.42
C SER A 210 -0.97 -4.23 -8.28
N LEU A 211 -1.66 -4.59 -9.34
CA LEU A 211 -2.76 -5.54 -9.32
C LEU A 211 -2.75 -6.41 -10.57
N ASP A 212 -3.07 -7.68 -10.41
CA ASP A 212 -3.64 -8.50 -11.47
C ASP A 212 -4.93 -9.19 -11.02
N ILE A 213 -5.80 -9.49 -11.97
CA ILE A 213 -7.10 -10.10 -11.73
C ILE A 213 -7.24 -11.31 -12.65
N GLN A 214 -7.51 -12.46 -12.06
CA GLN A 214 -8.03 -13.63 -12.75
C GLN A 214 -9.54 -13.68 -12.51
N TRP A 215 -10.29 -14.02 -13.55
CA TRP A 215 -11.75 -14.07 -13.45
C TRP A 215 -12.21 -15.45 -12.98
N GLY A 216 -13.04 -15.46 -11.93
CA GLY A 216 -13.73 -16.66 -11.50
C GLY A 216 -14.95 -17.00 -12.38
N ASN A 217 -15.59 -18.11 -12.10
CA ASN A 217 -16.76 -18.55 -12.86
C ASN A 217 -17.95 -17.59 -12.71
N HIS A 218 -18.14 -17.00 -11.53
CA HIS A 218 -19.18 -15.99 -11.30
C HIS A 218 -18.92 -14.72 -12.10
N ASP A 219 -17.68 -14.25 -12.14
CA ASP A 219 -17.28 -13.06 -12.91
C ASP A 219 -17.52 -13.26 -14.41
N ILE A 220 -17.16 -14.42 -14.96
CA ILE A 220 -17.40 -14.77 -16.37
C ILE A 220 -18.88 -14.80 -16.71
N ILE A 221 -19.74 -15.30 -15.81
CA ILE A 221 -21.19 -15.31 -16.00
C ILE A 221 -21.72 -13.88 -16.05
N TRP A 222 -21.27 -12.99 -15.17
CA TRP A 222 -21.63 -11.57 -15.18
C TRP A 222 -21.15 -10.85 -16.44
N MET A 223 -19.91 -11.08 -16.84
CA MET A 223 -19.38 -10.53 -18.10
C MET A 223 -20.18 -11.02 -19.30
N GLY A 224 -20.47 -12.32 -19.36
CA GLY A 224 -21.30 -12.90 -20.42
C GLY A 224 -22.69 -12.30 -20.48
N ALA A 225 -23.33 -12.07 -19.34
CA ALA A 225 -24.65 -11.41 -19.26
C ALA A 225 -24.56 -9.96 -19.79
N TYR A 226 -23.55 -9.20 -19.39
CA TYR A 226 -23.30 -7.83 -19.85
C TYR A 226 -23.11 -7.77 -21.38
N PHE A 227 -22.39 -8.71 -21.96
CA PHE A 227 -22.16 -8.80 -23.41
C PHE A 227 -23.32 -9.46 -24.16
N GLY A 228 -24.46 -9.69 -23.54
CA GLY A 228 -25.71 -10.11 -24.21
C GLY A 228 -25.90 -11.62 -24.34
N SER A 229 -25.12 -12.47 -23.66
CA SER A 229 -25.38 -13.90 -23.59
C SER A 229 -26.67 -14.17 -22.82
N LYS A 230 -27.71 -14.63 -23.50
CA LYS A 230 -29.00 -14.96 -22.86
C LYS A 230 -28.87 -16.04 -21.80
N ALA A 231 -28.03 -17.03 -22.01
CA ALA A 231 -27.79 -18.10 -21.04
C ALA A 231 -27.15 -17.56 -19.75
N CYS A 232 -26.12 -16.69 -19.88
CA CYS A 232 -25.49 -16.04 -18.73
C CYS A 232 -26.49 -15.11 -18.02
N LEU A 233 -27.27 -14.32 -18.75
CA LEU A 233 -28.27 -13.42 -18.18
C LEU A 233 -29.31 -14.19 -17.35
N LEU A 234 -29.86 -15.28 -17.90
CA LEU A 234 -30.81 -16.14 -17.18
C LEU A 234 -30.18 -16.77 -15.94
N THR A 235 -28.90 -17.13 -16.00
CA THR A 235 -28.16 -17.70 -14.87
C THR A 235 -27.98 -16.63 -13.77
N VAL A 236 -27.57 -15.41 -14.10
CA VAL A 236 -27.47 -14.28 -13.16
C VAL A 236 -28.82 -14.01 -12.49
N LEU A 237 -29.89 -13.90 -13.28
CA LEU A 237 -31.25 -13.66 -12.76
C LEU A 237 -31.71 -14.79 -11.82
N ARG A 238 -31.42 -16.06 -12.16
CA ARG A 238 -31.73 -17.20 -11.29
C ARG A 238 -30.97 -17.11 -9.96
N ILE A 239 -29.68 -16.83 -10.01
CA ILE A 239 -28.84 -16.72 -8.79
C ILE A 239 -29.35 -15.56 -7.92
N ALA A 240 -29.65 -14.40 -8.51
CA ALA A 240 -30.19 -13.25 -7.79
C ALA A 240 -31.53 -13.57 -7.12
N ALA A 241 -32.44 -14.27 -7.83
CA ALA A 241 -33.73 -14.67 -7.29
C ALA A 241 -33.62 -15.70 -6.15
N ASP A 242 -32.75 -16.70 -6.30
CA ASP A 242 -32.56 -17.76 -5.31
C ASP A 242 -31.97 -17.22 -3.99
N ARG A 243 -31.11 -16.23 -4.06
CA ARG A 243 -30.38 -15.69 -2.89
C ARG A 243 -31.06 -14.50 -2.23
N LYS A 244 -32.19 -14.03 -2.76
CA LYS A 244 -32.82 -12.75 -2.35
C LYS A 244 -31.77 -11.62 -2.32
N SER A 245 -30.82 -11.67 -3.22
CA SER A 245 -29.81 -10.62 -3.36
C SER A 245 -30.52 -9.35 -3.76
N VAL A 246 -30.63 -8.43 -2.82
CA VAL A 246 -31.10 -7.09 -3.09
C VAL A 246 -30.01 -6.43 -3.92
N VAL A 247 -30.33 -6.17 -5.17
CA VAL A 247 -29.53 -5.29 -6.03
C VAL A 247 -29.65 -3.86 -5.53
#